data_6e51aa6ed78a907ff457058b51032419
#
_entry.id   6e51aa6ed78a907ff457058b51032419
#
_cell.length_a   1.000
_cell.length_b   1.000
_cell.length_c   1.000
_cell.angle_alpha   90.00
_cell.angle_beta   90.00
_cell.angle_gamma   90.00
#
_symmetry.space_group_name_H-M   'P 1'
#
loop_
_entity.id
_entity.type
_entity.pdbx_description
1 polymer ?
#
loop_
_entity_poly.entity_id
_entity_poly.type
_entity_poly.pdbx_seq_one_letter_code
_entity_poly.pdbx_strand_id
1 'polypeptide(L)'
;SEIIDSLTAISGPQMALNNESPYNTSDWMKNKLASRLSTATSALCKYSDLGLSASDAQTATLSSSVAGASIYINGIEVPTGYFNGHLFAPVTLKAEAPAGYTFRGWRDKNASMRAIFKTGALWPYYDQGSLDGTDWTSADYKTTGWKNGYAPLGYGKDGLKTTISYGNDASNKRPTYYFRRNIILSGAPSAGDAFKLEYKVDDGFIIYVNGTEAGRHNVTGSGYNTFSDTYAAGNPD
;
A
#
# COMPACT_ATOMS: atom_id res chain seq x y z
N SER A 1 -25.50 14.01 0.54
CA SER A 1 -26.18 15.24 0.10
C SER A 1 -26.71 15.13 -1.32
N GLU A 2 -25.99 14.56 -2.27
CA GLU A 2 -26.43 14.40 -3.68
C GLU A 2 -27.82 13.72 -3.83
N ILE A 3 -28.08 12.66 -3.07
CA ILE A 3 -29.40 11.98 -3.08
C ILE A 3 -30.51 12.93 -2.62
N ILE A 4 -30.28 13.70 -1.55
CA ILE A 4 -31.26 14.66 -1.04
C ILE A 4 -31.48 15.79 -2.04
N ASP A 5 -30.43 16.29 -2.67
CA ASP A 5 -30.51 17.32 -3.69
C ASP A 5 -31.28 16.81 -4.91
N SER A 6 -31.03 15.59 -5.36
CA SER A 6 -31.77 14.94 -6.44
C SER A 6 -33.25 14.73 -6.11
N LEU A 7 -33.56 14.24 -4.91
CA LEU A 7 -34.95 14.08 -4.45
C LEU A 7 -35.67 15.43 -4.36
N THR A 8 -34.97 16.48 -3.89
CA THR A 8 -35.51 17.83 -3.83
C THR A 8 -35.85 18.37 -5.22
N ALA A 9 -34.96 18.14 -6.21
CA ALA A 9 -35.21 18.54 -7.60
C ALA A 9 -36.43 17.84 -8.21
N ILE A 10 -36.64 16.56 -7.87
CA ILE A 10 -37.79 15.78 -8.37
C ILE A 10 -39.09 16.19 -7.69
N SER A 11 -39.12 16.32 -6.36
CA SER A 11 -40.32 16.56 -5.54
C SER A 11 -40.66 18.06 -5.39
N GLY A 12 -39.73 18.95 -5.67
CA GLY A 12 -39.87 20.38 -5.46
C GLY A 12 -41.10 21.00 -6.12
N PRO A 13 -41.37 20.69 -7.39
CA PRO A 13 -42.60 21.22 -8.05
C PRO A 13 -43.90 20.80 -7.39
N GLN A 14 -43.95 19.54 -6.91
CA GLN A 14 -45.16 19.04 -6.21
C GLN A 14 -45.31 19.65 -4.84
N MET A 15 -44.23 19.85 -4.09
CA MET A 15 -44.28 20.50 -2.78
C MET A 15 -44.68 21.98 -2.90
N ALA A 16 -44.20 22.67 -3.94
CA ALA A 16 -44.58 24.06 -4.21
C ALA A 16 -46.09 24.22 -4.46
N LEU A 17 -46.73 23.25 -5.12
CA LEU A 17 -48.18 23.22 -5.30
C LEU A 17 -48.94 23.11 -4.00
N ASN A 18 -48.34 22.52 -2.97
CA ASN A 18 -48.90 22.38 -1.63
C ASN A 18 -48.51 23.50 -0.66
N ASN A 19 -47.91 24.59 -1.18
CA ASN A 19 -47.36 25.67 -0.35
C ASN A 19 -46.24 25.24 0.61
N GLU A 20 -45.53 24.16 0.30
CA GLU A 20 -44.40 23.65 1.04
C GLU A 20 -43.07 24.07 0.40
N SER A 21 -42.04 24.32 1.20
CA SER A 21 -40.71 24.64 0.70
C SER A 21 -39.82 23.39 0.70
N PRO A 22 -39.48 22.86 -0.46
CA PRO A 22 -38.58 21.71 -0.53
C PRO A 22 -37.16 22.03 0.01
N TYR A 23 -36.73 23.27 -0.09
CA TYR A 23 -35.42 23.70 0.37
C TYR A 23 -35.28 23.67 1.88
N ASN A 24 -36.31 24.10 2.61
CA ASN A 24 -36.32 24.04 4.09
C ASN A 24 -36.30 22.59 4.57
N THR A 25 -37.04 21.69 3.90
CA THR A 25 -37.03 20.27 4.23
C THR A 25 -35.70 19.61 3.94
N SER A 26 -35.11 19.92 2.78
CA SER A 26 -33.81 19.36 2.41
C SER A 26 -32.68 19.84 3.32
N ASP A 27 -32.68 21.11 3.69
CA ASP A 27 -31.68 21.66 4.62
C ASP A 27 -31.83 21.07 6.01
N TRP A 28 -33.07 20.90 6.47
CA TRP A 28 -33.31 20.21 7.73
C TRP A 28 -32.82 18.76 7.70
N MET A 29 -33.07 18.02 6.62
CA MET A 29 -32.57 16.65 6.44
C MET A 29 -31.04 16.59 6.40
N LYS A 30 -30.38 17.48 5.64
CA LYS A 30 -28.93 17.59 5.60
C LYS A 30 -28.34 17.88 6.97
N ASN A 31 -28.90 18.84 7.71
CA ASN A 31 -28.48 19.17 9.06
C ASN A 31 -28.69 18.01 10.05
N LYS A 32 -29.78 17.28 9.93
CA LYS A 32 -30.03 16.06 10.73
C LYS A 32 -29.05 14.95 10.41
N LEU A 33 -28.72 14.74 9.14
CA LEU A 33 -27.73 13.76 8.75
C LEU A 33 -26.33 14.17 9.22
N ALA A 34 -25.97 15.45 9.09
CA ALA A 34 -24.68 15.95 9.56
C ALA A 34 -24.51 15.83 11.09
N SER A 35 -25.59 16.03 11.85
CA SER A 35 -25.56 15.92 13.31
C SER A 35 -25.78 14.49 13.82
N ARG A 36 -26.15 13.55 12.95
CA ARG A 36 -26.56 12.19 13.36
C ARG A 36 -25.48 11.47 14.16
N LEU A 37 -24.25 11.59 13.75
CA LEU A 37 -23.13 10.92 14.40
C LEU A 37 -22.93 11.42 15.83
N SER A 38 -22.88 12.74 16.05
CA SER A 38 -22.74 13.33 17.38
C SER A 38 -23.96 13.07 18.26
N THR A 39 -25.15 13.10 17.68
CA THR A 39 -26.40 12.80 18.39
C THR A 39 -26.45 11.34 18.85
N ALA A 40 -26.10 10.41 17.98
CA ALA A 40 -26.03 8.98 18.31
C ALA A 40 -24.97 8.70 19.40
N THR A 41 -23.78 9.28 19.25
CA THR A 41 -22.71 9.18 20.26
C THR A 41 -23.17 9.69 21.62
N SER A 42 -23.78 10.88 21.67
CA SER A 42 -24.30 11.45 22.90
C SER A 42 -25.43 10.64 23.50
N ALA A 43 -26.29 10.02 22.68
CA ALA A 43 -27.36 9.16 23.14
C ALA A 43 -26.81 7.88 23.77
N LEU A 44 -25.84 7.24 23.18
CA LEU A 44 -25.15 6.05 23.72
C LEU A 44 -24.48 6.33 25.08
N CYS A 45 -23.81 7.47 25.20
CA CYS A 45 -23.15 7.85 26.45
C CYS A 45 -24.11 8.17 27.62
N LYS A 46 -25.43 8.26 27.37
CA LYS A 46 -26.45 8.41 28.44
C LYS A 46 -26.75 7.11 29.17
N TYR A 47 -26.40 5.98 28.60
CA TYR A 47 -26.60 4.69 29.23
C TYR A 47 -25.43 4.36 30.16
N SER A 48 -25.62 4.55 31.47
CA SER A 48 -24.58 4.35 32.49
C SER A 48 -24.00 2.94 32.46
N ASP A 49 -24.83 1.95 32.13
CA ASP A 49 -24.44 0.55 32.08
C ASP A 49 -23.40 0.23 30.98
N LEU A 50 -23.31 1.09 29.99
CA LEU A 50 -22.31 0.94 28.95
C LEU A 50 -20.95 1.52 29.33
N GLY A 51 -20.87 2.35 30.36
CA GLY A 51 -19.63 2.97 30.83
C GLY A 51 -18.92 3.82 29.75
N LEU A 52 -19.65 4.32 28.75
CA LEU A 52 -19.09 5.07 27.64
C LEU A 52 -19.07 6.58 27.92
N SER A 53 -17.98 7.24 27.52
CA SER A 53 -17.87 8.69 27.51
C SER A 53 -17.72 9.21 26.07
N ALA A 54 -18.27 10.36 25.79
CA ALA A 54 -18.13 11.00 24.48
C ALA A 54 -16.66 11.33 24.12
N SER A 55 -15.82 11.52 25.15
CA SER A 55 -14.35 11.71 24.96
C SER A 55 -13.65 10.45 24.50
N ASP A 56 -14.22 9.27 24.72
CA ASP A 56 -13.63 7.99 24.34
C ASP A 56 -13.97 7.61 22.89
N ALA A 57 -14.91 8.34 22.29
CA ALA A 57 -15.29 8.13 20.90
C ALA A 57 -14.19 8.61 19.95
N GLN A 58 -13.62 7.69 19.19
CA GLN A 58 -12.60 7.98 18.19
C GLN A 58 -13.25 8.00 16.80
N THR A 59 -13.03 9.08 16.05
CA THR A 59 -13.45 9.13 14.65
C THR A 59 -12.59 8.18 13.83
N ALA A 60 -13.23 7.25 13.12
CA ALA A 60 -12.56 6.31 12.26
C ALA A 60 -13.19 6.30 10.86
N THR A 61 -12.33 6.21 9.86
CA THR A 61 -12.72 5.91 8.48
C THR A 61 -11.99 4.65 8.05
N LEU A 62 -12.73 3.61 7.72
CA LEU A 62 -12.18 2.34 7.23
C LEU A 62 -12.64 2.13 5.80
N SER A 63 -11.73 1.74 4.93
CA SER A 63 -12.04 1.43 3.53
C SER A 63 -11.08 0.38 2.98
N SER A 64 -11.55 -0.41 2.01
CA SER A 64 -10.69 -1.29 1.24
C SER A 64 -10.20 -0.58 -0.02
N SER A 65 -8.97 -0.90 -0.43
CA SER A 65 -8.43 -0.52 -1.75
C SER A 65 -8.84 -1.50 -2.85
N VAL A 66 -9.53 -2.58 -2.50
CA VAL A 66 -9.94 -3.65 -3.42
C VAL A 66 -11.46 -3.83 -3.35
N ALA A 67 -12.12 -3.79 -4.50
CA ALA A 67 -13.54 -4.05 -4.59
C ALA A 67 -13.85 -5.50 -4.18
N GLY A 68 -14.95 -5.71 -3.43
CA GLY A 68 -15.36 -7.03 -2.96
C GLY A 68 -14.62 -7.52 -1.69
N ALA A 69 -13.77 -6.69 -1.09
CA ALA A 69 -13.22 -6.98 0.23
C ALA A 69 -14.23 -6.62 1.33
N SER A 70 -14.31 -7.47 2.35
CA SER A 70 -15.18 -7.23 3.52
C SER A 70 -14.36 -6.70 4.70
N ILE A 71 -14.95 -5.77 5.44
CA ILE A 71 -14.41 -5.20 6.68
C ILE A 71 -15.38 -5.56 7.82
N TYR A 72 -14.83 -5.98 8.95
CA TYR A 72 -15.59 -6.31 10.15
C TYR A 72 -15.13 -5.48 11.32
N ILE A 73 -16.07 -4.99 12.12
CA ILE A 73 -15.83 -4.30 13.39
C ILE A 73 -16.50 -5.13 14.49
N ASN A 74 -15.73 -5.63 15.44
CA ASN A 74 -16.20 -6.53 16.51
C ASN A 74 -17.02 -7.73 15.97
N GLY A 75 -16.60 -8.29 14.83
CA GLY A 75 -17.26 -9.43 14.18
C GLY A 75 -18.47 -9.07 13.32
N ILE A 76 -18.91 -7.82 13.30
CA ILE A 76 -20.04 -7.35 12.48
C ILE A 76 -19.50 -6.83 11.16
N GLU A 77 -19.99 -7.36 10.05
CA GLU A 77 -19.61 -6.89 8.72
C GLU A 77 -20.11 -5.46 8.48
N VAL A 78 -19.21 -4.63 7.98
CA VAL A 78 -19.54 -3.27 7.55
C VAL A 78 -20.19 -3.35 6.18
N PRO A 79 -21.46 -2.97 6.04
CA PRO A 79 -22.11 -2.91 4.73
C PRO A 79 -21.30 -2.03 3.77
N THR A 80 -21.18 -2.42 2.52
CA THR A 80 -20.45 -1.67 1.48
C THR A 80 -18.91 -1.64 1.61
N GLY A 81 -18.31 -2.29 2.62
CA GLY A 81 -16.86 -2.25 2.83
C GLY A 81 -16.28 -0.86 3.12
N TYR A 82 -17.12 0.07 3.56
CA TYR A 82 -16.75 1.43 3.94
C TYR A 82 -17.42 1.84 5.24
N PHE A 83 -16.63 2.29 6.21
CA PHE A 83 -17.11 2.84 7.47
C PHE A 83 -16.58 4.26 7.66
N ASN A 84 -17.46 5.13 8.11
CA ASN A 84 -17.09 6.47 8.60
C ASN A 84 -17.97 6.78 9.80
N GLY A 85 -17.36 6.84 10.98
CA GLY A 85 -18.12 7.02 12.22
C GLY A 85 -17.25 7.08 13.46
N HIS A 86 -17.91 7.03 14.62
CA HIS A 86 -17.23 6.95 15.90
C HIS A 86 -17.13 5.49 16.37
N LEU A 87 -15.98 5.13 16.89
CA LEU A 87 -15.72 3.86 17.55
C LEU A 87 -15.30 4.12 19.00
N PHE A 88 -15.79 3.33 19.92
CA PHE A 88 -15.36 3.32 21.32
C PHE A 88 -14.34 2.20 21.50
N ALA A 89 -13.10 2.55 21.81
CA ALA A 89 -12.04 1.57 22.02
C ALA A 89 -12.26 0.77 23.32
N PRO A 90 -11.81 -0.51 23.39
CA PRO A 90 -11.15 -1.26 22.35
C PRO A 90 -12.09 -1.86 21.29
N VAL A 91 -11.66 -1.92 20.03
CA VAL A 91 -12.38 -2.59 18.95
C VAL A 91 -11.49 -3.60 18.25
N THR A 92 -12.08 -4.69 17.77
CA THR A 92 -11.41 -5.66 16.91
C THR A 92 -11.76 -5.38 15.46
N LEU A 93 -10.74 -5.16 14.63
CA LEU A 93 -10.88 -4.98 13.19
C LEU A 93 -10.44 -6.26 12.47
N LYS A 94 -11.25 -6.76 11.55
CA LYS A 94 -10.94 -7.86 10.65
C LYS A 94 -11.19 -7.42 9.21
N ALA A 95 -10.36 -7.88 8.28
CA ALA A 95 -10.61 -7.73 6.86
C ALA A 95 -10.50 -9.08 6.16
N GLU A 96 -11.38 -9.32 5.20
CA GLU A 96 -11.36 -10.50 4.33
C GLU A 96 -11.14 -10.05 2.90
N ALA A 97 -10.15 -10.64 2.26
CA ALA A 97 -9.81 -10.36 0.88
C ALA A 97 -10.66 -11.22 -0.06
N PRO A 98 -11.11 -10.69 -1.21
CA PRO A 98 -11.77 -11.49 -2.23
C PRO A 98 -10.81 -12.48 -2.89
N ALA A 99 -11.35 -13.42 -3.66
CA ALA A 99 -10.56 -14.43 -4.37
C ALA A 99 -9.45 -13.77 -5.21
N GLY A 100 -8.25 -14.33 -5.15
CA GLY A 100 -7.06 -13.81 -5.83
C GLY A 100 -6.30 -12.71 -5.11
N TYR A 101 -6.77 -12.28 -3.94
CA TYR A 101 -6.12 -11.25 -3.11
C TYR A 101 -5.77 -11.80 -1.73
N THR A 102 -4.79 -11.18 -1.10
CA THR A 102 -4.39 -11.49 0.28
C THR A 102 -4.39 -10.21 1.11
N PHE A 103 -4.99 -10.25 2.29
CA PHE A 103 -4.92 -9.15 3.24
C PHE A 103 -3.50 -9.00 3.76
N ARG A 104 -2.90 -7.84 3.58
CA ARG A 104 -1.52 -7.54 4.00
C ARG A 104 -1.43 -6.75 5.31
N GLY A 105 -2.53 -6.13 5.73
CA GLY A 105 -2.61 -5.35 6.96
C GLY A 105 -3.42 -4.07 6.80
N TRP A 106 -3.62 -3.40 7.94
CA TRP A 106 -4.21 -2.08 8.02
C TRP A 106 -3.14 -1.02 7.82
N ARG A 107 -3.51 0.07 7.20
CA ARG A 107 -2.63 1.21 6.92
C ARG A 107 -3.38 2.51 7.19
N ASP A 108 -2.73 3.48 7.84
CA ASP A 108 -3.27 4.83 7.91
C ASP A 108 -3.22 5.47 6.51
N LYS A 109 -4.37 5.91 6.03
CA LYS A 109 -4.48 6.62 4.74
C LYS A 109 -3.67 7.91 4.72
N ASN A 110 -3.54 8.57 5.87
CA ASN A 110 -2.83 9.84 6.03
C ASN A 110 -1.38 9.65 6.47
N ALA A 111 -0.91 8.40 6.66
CA ALA A 111 0.47 8.15 6.99
C ALA A 111 1.38 8.77 5.92
N SER A 112 2.19 9.72 6.32
CA SER A 112 3.14 10.37 5.42
C SER A 112 4.18 9.35 4.99
N MET A 113 4.27 9.09 3.69
CA MET A 113 5.32 8.24 3.15
C MET A 113 6.66 8.98 3.20
N ARG A 114 7.58 8.49 4.02
CA ARG A 114 8.94 9.00 4.04
C ARG A 114 9.81 8.18 3.09
N ALA A 115 10.43 8.84 2.11
CA ALA A 115 11.38 8.19 1.24
C ALA A 115 12.62 7.76 2.03
N ILE A 116 12.91 6.45 2.06
CA ILE A 116 14.12 5.89 2.67
C ILE A 116 15.30 6.09 1.73
N PHE A 117 15.09 5.90 0.43
CA PHE A 117 16.02 6.28 -0.64
C PHE A 117 15.23 6.69 -1.88
N LYS A 118 15.86 7.44 -2.76
CA LYS A 118 15.23 8.00 -3.97
C LYS A 118 15.82 7.38 -5.22
N THR A 119 15.13 7.57 -6.33
CA THR A 119 15.67 7.33 -7.68
C THR A 119 17.05 7.99 -7.82
N GLY A 120 17.99 7.27 -8.43
CA GLY A 120 19.35 7.76 -8.59
C GLY A 120 20.27 7.48 -7.38
N ALA A 121 19.81 6.73 -6.38
CA ALA A 121 20.63 6.37 -5.23
C ALA A 121 21.87 5.54 -5.63
N LEU A 122 22.91 5.63 -4.82
CA LEU A 122 24.14 4.83 -4.96
C LEU A 122 23.87 3.41 -4.45
N TRP A 123 24.28 2.41 -5.25
CA TRP A 123 24.16 1.00 -4.91
C TRP A 123 25.49 0.28 -4.99
N PRO A 124 25.91 -0.46 -3.96
CA PRO A 124 26.84 -1.55 -4.14
C PRO A 124 26.25 -2.61 -5.08
N TYR A 125 27.03 -3.06 -6.06
CA TYR A 125 26.60 -4.07 -7.00
C TYR A 125 27.71 -5.06 -7.33
N TYR A 126 27.32 -6.28 -7.73
CA TYR A 126 28.22 -7.34 -8.12
C TYR A 126 27.82 -7.88 -9.49
N ASP A 127 28.71 -7.72 -10.45
CA ASP A 127 28.55 -8.09 -11.86
C ASP A 127 29.65 -9.07 -12.33
N GLN A 128 30.19 -9.89 -11.40
CA GLN A 128 31.35 -10.73 -11.69
C GLN A 128 31.05 -12.22 -11.74
N GLY A 129 29.80 -12.63 -11.54
CA GLY A 129 29.37 -14.02 -11.60
C GLY A 129 28.48 -14.45 -10.45
N SER A 130 28.52 -15.74 -10.11
CA SER A 130 27.63 -16.32 -9.10
C SER A 130 28.03 -15.94 -7.67
N LEU A 131 27.02 -15.72 -6.85
CA LEU A 131 27.09 -15.69 -5.39
C LEU A 131 26.35 -16.86 -4.75
N ASP A 132 25.97 -17.87 -5.53
CA ASP A 132 25.32 -19.09 -5.01
C ASP A 132 26.22 -19.76 -3.96
N GLY A 133 25.62 -20.23 -2.88
CA GLY A 133 26.33 -20.83 -1.76
C GLY A 133 26.98 -19.84 -0.79
N THR A 134 26.76 -18.52 -1.00
CA THR A 134 27.19 -17.47 -0.05
C THR A 134 26.01 -16.87 0.69
N ASP A 135 26.28 -16.21 1.81
CA ASP A 135 25.27 -15.53 2.64
C ASP A 135 24.96 -14.10 2.13
N TRP A 136 25.05 -13.85 0.82
CA TRP A 136 24.99 -12.48 0.27
C TRP A 136 23.71 -11.72 0.64
N THR A 137 22.63 -12.41 1.00
CA THR A 137 21.36 -11.81 1.45
C THR A 137 21.33 -11.45 2.94
N SER A 138 22.26 -11.98 3.75
CA SER A 138 22.32 -11.75 5.19
C SER A 138 22.56 -10.28 5.53
N ALA A 139 21.99 -9.79 6.63
CA ALA A 139 22.18 -8.42 7.11
C ALA A 139 23.68 -8.08 7.32
N ASP A 140 24.45 -9.05 7.79
CA ASP A 140 25.86 -8.86 8.14
C ASP A 140 26.86 -9.06 6.99
N TYR A 141 26.37 -9.46 5.81
CA TYR A 141 27.24 -9.70 4.65
C TYR A 141 28.02 -8.44 4.26
N LYS A 142 29.30 -8.60 4.03
CA LYS A 142 30.20 -7.52 3.64
C LYS A 142 30.34 -7.46 2.12
N THR A 143 30.16 -6.30 1.56
CA THR A 143 30.32 -6.05 0.11
C THR A 143 31.77 -5.78 -0.29
N THR A 144 32.73 -6.45 0.35
CA THR A 144 34.14 -6.33 0.01
C THR A 144 34.35 -6.82 -1.43
N GLY A 145 34.97 -6.00 -2.28
CA GLY A 145 35.18 -6.31 -3.69
C GLY A 145 33.99 -6.01 -4.60
N TRP A 146 32.87 -5.59 -4.07
CA TRP A 146 31.76 -5.08 -4.88
C TRP A 146 32.08 -3.69 -5.42
N LYS A 147 31.50 -3.37 -6.57
CA LYS A 147 31.55 -2.02 -7.16
C LYS A 147 30.43 -1.16 -6.58
N ASN A 148 30.52 0.15 -6.81
CA ASN A 148 29.46 1.10 -6.46
C ASN A 148 29.03 1.87 -7.70
N GLY A 149 27.73 2.07 -7.87
CA GLY A 149 27.17 2.80 -9.00
C GLY A 149 25.86 3.49 -8.68
N TYR A 150 25.62 4.61 -9.32
CA TYR A 150 24.34 5.32 -9.22
C TYR A 150 23.28 4.68 -10.12
N ALA A 151 22.06 4.53 -9.61
CA ALA A 151 20.94 4.07 -10.41
C ALA A 151 20.51 5.14 -11.45
N PRO A 152 19.98 4.73 -12.63
CA PRO A 152 19.79 3.36 -13.09
C PRO A 152 21.10 2.67 -13.46
N LEU A 153 21.24 1.40 -13.08
CA LEU A 153 22.36 0.55 -13.42
C LEU A 153 21.92 -0.49 -14.47
N GLY A 154 22.73 -0.73 -15.46
CA GLY A 154 22.42 -1.69 -16.53
C GLY A 154 23.43 -1.64 -17.65
N TYR A 155 23.10 -2.24 -18.78
CA TYR A 155 23.87 -2.17 -20.02
C TYR A 155 22.91 -2.11 -21.22
N GLY A 156 23.39 -1.61 -22.37
CA GLY A 156 22.64 -1.64 -23.64
C GLY A 156 21.43 -0.71 -23.70
N LYS A 157 21.23 0.20 -22.76
CA LYS A 157 20.09 1.13 -22.70
C LYS A 157 20.57 2.58 -22.51
N ASP A 158 19.80 3.49 -23.06
CA ASP A 158 19.99 4.92 -22.85
C ASP A 158 19.55 5.35 -21.44
N GLY A 159 20.17 6.41 -20.94
CA GLY A 159 19.83 7.03 -19.66
C GLY A 159 20.37 6.32 -18.44
N LEU A 160 21.18 5.27 -18.60
CA LEU A 160 21.91 4.64 -17.50
C LEU A 160 22.91 5.62 -16.89
N LYS A 161 23.03 5.58 -15.56
CA LYS A 161 24.06 6.32 -14.81
C LYS A 161 25.29 5.47 -14.55
N THR A 162 25.13 4.15 -14.51
CA THR A 162 26.20 3.20 -14.31
C THR A 162 26.04 2.05 -15.28
N THR A 163 27.07 1.80 -16.08
CA THR A 163 27.14 0.62 -16.94
C THR A 163 27.74 -0.53 -16.16
N ILE A 164 27.02 -1.63 -16.03
CA ILE A 164 27.47 -2.89 -15.43
C ILE A 164 28.01 -3.83 -16.51
N SER A 165 28.87 -4.77 -16.13
CA SER A 165 29.46 -5.72 -17.09
C SER A 165 28.53 -6.90 -17.34
N TYR A 166 28.15 -7.13 -18.58
CA TYR A 166 27.43 -8.34 -18.98
C TYR A 166 28.34 -9.58 -19.16
N GLY A 167 29.63 -9.43 -19.00
CA GLY A 167 30.61 -10.49 -19.20
C GLY A 167 31.51 -10.19 -20.40
N ASN A 168 32.18 -11.23 -20.87
CA ASN A 168 33.14 -11.13 -21.99
C ASN A 168 32.54 -11.54 -23.33
N ASP A 169 31.31 -12.09 -23.33
CA ASP A 169 30.64 -12.58 -24.51
C ASP A 169 29.23 -11.95 -24.59
N ALA A 170 29.01 -11.17 -25.64
CA ALA A 170 27.73 -10.50 -25.87
C ALA A 170 26.60 -11.48 -26.21
N SER A 171 26.92 -12.68 -26.72
CA SER A 171 25.95 -13.75 -27.04
C SER A 171 25.67 -14.66 -25.84
N ASN A 172 26.43 -14.52 -24.75
CA ASN A 172 26.28 -15.31 -23.54
C ASN A 172 26.48 -14.41 -22.31
N LYS A 173 25.54 -13.49 -22.15
CA LYS A 173 25.53 -12.51 -21.07
C LYS A 173 25.27 -13.19 -19.72
N ARG A 174 25.72 -12.56 -18.64
CA ARG A 174 25.44 -13.05 -17.29
C ARG A 174 23.94 -13.04 -17.01
N PRO A 175 23.37 -14.12 -16.46
CA PRO A 175 21.92 -14.22 -16.20
C PRO A 175 21.49 -13.38 -14.99
N THR A 176 22.38 -13.18 -14.00
CA THR A 176 22.01 -12.53 -12.73
C THR A 176 23.04 -11.51 -12.29
N TYR A 177 22.52 -10.41 -11.72
CA TYR A 177 23.29 -9.32 -11.13
C TYR A 177 22.78 -9.10 -9.71
N TYR A 178 23.69 -8.72 -8.81
CA TYR A 178 23.36 -8.54 -7.41
C TYR A 178 23.53 -7.08 -7.02
N PHE A 179 22.54 -6.55 -6.32
CA PHE A 179 22.52 -5.19 -5.80
C PHE A 179 22.19 -5.25 -4.32
N ARG A 180 22.89 -4.47 -3.51
CA ARG A 180 22.69 -4.48 -2.08
C ARG A 180 22.71 -3.09 -1.52
N ARG A 181 21.91 -2.85 -0.47
CA ARG A 181 21.92 -1.59 0.25
C ARG A 181 21.57 -1.81 1.70
N ASN A 182 22.36 -1.26 2.59
CA ASN A 182 22.00 -1.14 3.99
C ASN A 182 21.12 0.10 4.17
N ILE A 183 19.99 -0.09 4.86
CA ILE A 183 19.02 0.95 5.15
C ILE A 183 19.01 1.12 6.66
N ILE A 184 19.21 2.36 7.12
CA ILE A 184 19.11 2.70 8.54
C ILE A 184 17.81 3.48 8.72
N LEU A 185 16.88 2.91 9.49
CA LEU A 185 15.64 3.57 9.87
C LEU A 185 15.90 4.46 11.09
N SER A 186 15.27 5.61 11.14
CA SER A 186 15.39 6.54 12.29
C SER A 186 14.64 6.09 13.54
N GLY A 187 14.07 4.89 13.53
CA GLY A 187 13.36 4.24 14.62
C GLY A 187 12.98 2.82 14.22
N ALA A 188 12.63 2.00 15.19
CA ALA A 188 12.10 0.67 14.92
C ALA A 188 10.75 0.78 14.19
N PRO A 189 10.48 -0.06 13.19
CA PRO A 189 9.17 -0.13 12.58
C PRO A 189 8.10 -0.48 13.62
N SER A 190 6.97 0.19 13.55
CA SER A 190 5.80 -0.09 14.38
C SER A 190 4.90 -1.13 13.72
N ALA A 191 4.09 -1.80 14.51
CA ALA A 191 3.04 -2.66 13.96
C ALA A 191 2.11 -1.83 13.07
N GLY A 192 2.01 -2.19 11.79
CA GLY A 192 1.23 -1.45 10.79
C GLY A 192 2.05 -0.59 9.83
N ASP A 193 3.33 -0.38 10.08
CA ASP A 193 4.21 0.24 9.09
C ASP A 193 4.30 -0.64 7.84
N ALA A 194 4.20 0.00 6.68
CA ALA A 194 4.34 -0.65 5.40
C ALA A 194 5.46 -0.02 4.58
N PHE A 195 6.27 -0.86 3.96
CA PHE A 195 7.30 -0.43 3.03
C PHE A 195 6.79 -0.58 1.60
N LYS A 196 6.92 0.50 0.82
CA LYS A 196 6.63 0.50 -0.61
C LYS A 196 7.94 0.56 -1.38
N LEU A 197 8.18 -0.40 -2.26
CA LEU A 197 9.25 -0.35 -3.25
C LEU A 197 8.64 0.05 -4.60
N GLU A 198 9.12 1.16 -5.15
CA GLU A 198 8.88 1.52 -6.54
C GLU A 198 10.14 1.16 -7.34
N TYR A 199 9.97 0.42 -8.43
CA TYR A 199 11.07 -0.10 -9.21
C TYR A 199 10.85 0.08 -10.71
N LYS A 200 11.96 0.14 -11.42
CA LYS A 200 12.03 -0.05 -12.87
C LYS A 200 13.08 -1.13 -13.10
N VAL A 201 12.68 -2.21 -13.69
CA VAL A 201 13.51 -3.38 -13.97
C VAL A 201 13.28 -3.83 -15.41
N ASP A 202 14.29 -4.39 -15.97
CA ASP A 202 14.37 -5.03 -17.27
C ASP A 202 15.00 -6.41 -16.98
N ASP A 203 14.30 -7.41 -16.97
CA ASP A 203 13.10 -8.13 -17.12
C ASP A 203 12.45 -8.52 -15.79
N GLY A 204 13.22 -8.99 -14.80
CA GLY A 204 12.73 -9.51 -13.54
C GLY A 204 13.66 -9.28 -12.35
N PHE A 205 13.18 -9.51 -11.13
CA PHE A 205 14.00 -9.44 -9.92
C PHE A 205 13.44 -10.31 -8.79
N ILE A 206 14.32 -10.62 -7.83
CA ILE A 206 13.95 -11.14 -6.51
C ILE A 206 14.51 -10.16 -5.47
N ILE A 207 13.69 -9.76 -4.50
CA ILE A 207 14.11 -8.88 -3.42
C ILE A 207 14.15 -9.63 -2.09
N TYR A 208 15.22 -9.41 -1.34
CA TYR A 208 15.43 -9.93 0.01
C TYR A 208 15.54 -8.79 1.01
N VAL A 209 15.01 -8.99 2.21
CA VAL A 209 15.16 -8.08 3.35
C VAL A 209 15.72 -8.90 4.52
N ASN A 210 16.92 -8.54 4.96
CA ASN A 210 17.62 -9.23 6.05
C ASN A 210 17.65 -10.77 5.88
N GLY A 211 17.97 -11.24 4.68
CA GLY A 211 18.07 -12.67 4.37
C GLY A 211 16.77 -13.36 3.97
N THR A 212 15.62 -12.73 4.19
CA THR A 212 14.31 -13.29 3.86
C THR A 212 13.79 -12.70 2.55
N GLU A 213 13.31 -13.56 1.65
CA GLU A 213 12.67 -13.09 0.43
C GLU A 213 11.40 -12.31 0.77
N ALA A 214 11.35 -11.06 0.32
CA ALA A 214 10.23 -10.15 0.53
C ALA A 214 9.31 -10.04 -0.70
N GLY A 215 9.78 -10.43 -1.87
CA GLY A 215 8.99 -10.44 -3.09
C GLY A 215 9.83 -10.71 -4.34
N ARG A 216 9.14 -10.94 -5.44
CA ARG A 216 9.74 -11.16 -6.76
C ARG A 216 8.84 -10.65 -7.87
N HIS A 217 9.41 -10.40 -9.01
CA HIS A 217 8.70 -10.01 -10.22
C HIS A 217 9.29 -10.74 -11.42
N ASN A 218 8.44 -11.39 -12.21
CA ASN A 218 8.78 -12.06 -13.47
C ASN A 218 9.95 -13.06 -13.36
N VAL A 219 10.03 -13.77 -12.24
CA VAL A 219 11.04 -14.82 -11.98
C VAL A 219 10.43 -15.90 -11.09
N THR A 220 10.39 -17.15 -11.56
CA THR A 220 9.93 -18.32 -10.78
C THR A 220 11.08 -19.11 -10.16
N GLY A 221 12.23 -19.13 -10.82
CA GLY A 221 13.43 -19.84 -10.34
C GLY A 221 14.18 -19.08 -9.24
N SER A 222 15.31 -19.63 -8.85
CA SER A 222 16.28 -19.03 -7.92
C SER A 222 17.70 -19.43 -8.28
N GLY A 223 18.71 -18.70 -7.77
CA GLY A 223 20.11 -18.91 -8.06
C GLY A 223 20.61 -18.17 -9.29
N TYR A 224 21.93 -18.21 -9.48
CA TYR A 224 22.64 -17.39 -10.47
C TYR A 224 22.16 -17.61 -11.90
N ASN A 225 21.92 -18.85 -12.30
CA ASN A 225 21.55 -19.22 -13.67
C ASN A 225 20.05 -19.06 -13.98
N THR A 226 19.33 -18.37 -13.13
CA THR A 226 17.90 -18.09 -13.35
C THR A 226 17.74 -16.88 -14.24
N PHE A 227 16.92 -17.04 -15.28
CA PHE A 227 16.46 -15.95 -16.13
C PHE A 227 15.05 -15.52 -15.71
N SER A 228 14.62 -14.37 -16.22
CA SER A 228 13.21 -13.96 -16.15
C SER A 228 12.31 -14.92 -16.92
N ASP A 229 11.05 -15.03 -16.45
CA ASP A 229 10.07 -15.94 -17.08
C ASP A 229 9.60 -15.42 -18.45
N THR A 230 9.60 -14.11 -18.62
CA THR A 230 9.24 -13.42 -19.87
C THR A 230 10.11 -12.18 -20.07
N TYR A 231 10.30 -11.77 -21.32
CA TYR A 231 10.96 -10.51 -21.64
C TYR A 231 10.05 -9.32 -21.35
N ALA A 232 10.63 -8.20 -20.93
CA ALA A 232 9.89 -6.95 -20.79
C ALA A 232 9.32 -6.51 -22.15
N ALA A 233 8.08 -6.06 -22.17
CA ALA A 233 7.41 -5.65 -23.38
C ALA A 233 8.17 -4.50 -24.09
N GLY A 234 8.53 -4.71 -25.35
CA GLY A 234 9.23 -3.70 -26.19
C GLY A 234 10.76 -3.82 -26.19
N ASN A 235 11.31 -4.92 -25.67
CA ASN A 235 12.74 -5.15 -25.71
C ASN A 235 13.08 -6.55 -26.26
N PRO A 236 13.16 -6.76 -27.57
CA PRO A 236 13.89 -7.90 -28.11
C PRO A 236 15.39 -7.63 -27.97
N ASP A 237 16.05 -8.40 -27.12
CA ASP A 237 17.52 -8.48 -27.13
C ASP A 237 17.98 -9.38 -28.29
#